data_e87cc48624d6460fcfe5cd4421d9e6fe
#
_entry.id   e87cc48624d6460fcfe5cd4421d9e6fe
#
_cell.length_a   1.000
_cell.length_b   1.000
_cell.length_c   1.000
_cell.angle_alpha   90.00
_cell.angle_beta   90.00
_cell.angle_gamma   90.00
#
_symmetry.space_group_name_H-M   'P 1'
#
loop_
_entity.id
_entity.type
_entity.pdbx_description
1 polymer ?
#
loop_
_entity_poly.entity_id
_entity_poly.type
_entity_poly.pdbx_seq_one_letter_code
_entity_poly.pdbx_strand_id
1 'polypeptide(L)'
;MAAVAPLHEIAVPDVGDKGELTVAEVLVKPGDAVWADDALVTVESGKAALDVPAPVDGTVVEVRVAPGDEVAAGRIVVVMAESLEQRPKSQPLRGGALPSAPPRFSLFAAFAATQAAAKAQPEEIECEMLVLGGGPGGYSAAFRAADLGLDTLLVERHAALGGVCLNVGCIPSKALLHLAAAMEEANGLAGAGIRFHPPEIDLTALRAHKDKVVGQLTGGLAGMARARKVRIVNGSGRFRDAHCLEVESAEGRQAIRFRKCIIAAGSHPIHLPFLPKDERIVDSSGALELRRRPRRMLVIGGGIVGLEMATVYSALGARLDVVEMQDCLMPGPDRDLARIWEARNRHRFDNIMLRTRSVAAHADEEGVWVRFEGDMAPADAQRYDLILQSVGRKPNGQRLDAERAGVAVSEAGFIPVNARMATNVPHIYAVGDIAGLPMLAHKAVHQGHVAAEAAAGMASRHDDSLIPGVAYTLPEVAWVGLSEDEARRQDMAVEVTRFPWAASGRAIANGAEYGMTKLIFERAGGRLLGGAIAGPGAGDMIGEIALAVSRGCDAAAIGRDIHHPHPTLGETVGLAASLAHGSCTDLPPQLKSQSLRYGA
;
A
#
# COMPACT_ATOMS: atom_id res chain seq x y z
N MET A 1 6.69 49.74 -23.54
CA MET A 1 7.31 49.58 -22.21
C MET A 1 7.01 48.16 -21.79
N ALA A 2 8.02 47.29 -21.74
CA ALA A 2 7.83 45.94 -21.23
C ALA A 2 7.47 46.03 -19.74
N ALA A 3 6.40 45.36 -19.33
CA ALA A 3 6.01 45.28 -17.94
C ALA A 3 7.14 44.54 -17.18
N VAL A 4 7.71 45.17 -16.17
CA VAL A 4 8.70 44.56 -15.29
C VAL A 4 7.94 43.50 -14.47
N ALA A 5 8.35 42.26 -14.58
CA ALA A 5 7.77 41.18 -13.78
C ALA A 5 7.94 41.46 -12.27
N PRO A 6 6.93 41.25 -11.43
CA PRO A 6 7.06 41.44 -9.99
C PRO A 6 8.13 40.52 -9.42
N LEU A 7 8.94 41.04 -8.51
CA LEU A 7 9.96 40.28 -7.79
C LEU A 7 9.40 39.81 -6.45
N HIS A 8 9.57 38.52 -6.16
CA HIS A 8 9.22 37.89 -4.90
C HIS A 8 10.49 37.58 -4.11
N GLU A 9 10.59 38.08 -2.89
CA GLU A 9 11.63 37.73 -1.93
C GLU A 9 11.13 36.58 -1.06
N ILE A 10 11.78 35.44 -1.16
CA ILE A 10 11.40 34.22 -0.48
C ILE A 10 12.21 34.09 0.80
N ALA A 11 11.51 34.06 1.93
CA ALA A 11 12.12 34.01 3.25
C ALA A 11 11.92 32.63 3.91
N VAL A 12 12.82 32.28 4.82
CA VAL A 12 12.67 31.12 5.70
C VAL A 12 11.39 31.28 6.53
N PRO A 13 10.45 30.32 6.50
CA PRO A 13 9.22 30.39 7.27
C PRO A 13 9.48 30.31 8.79
N ASP A 14 8.57 30.88 9.58
CA ASP A 14 8.60 30.75 11.04
C ASP A 14 8.10 29.36 11.44
N VAL A 15 9.00 28.53 11.96
CA VAL A 15 8.70 27.15 12.39
C VAL A 15 8.39 27.03 13.88
N GLY A 16 8.28 28.20 14.61
CA GLY A 16 7.91 28.21 16.02
C GLY A 16 8.97 27.65 16.98
N ASP A 17 10.12 27.21 16.48
CA ASP A 17 11.26 26.78 17.30
C ASP A 17 12.31 27.89 17.31
N LYS A 18 12.79 28.29 18.50
CA LYS A 18 13.80 29.36 18.67
C LYS A 18 15.23 28.88 18.39
N GLY A 19 15.40 27.74 17.71
CA GLY A 19 16.70 27.20 17.32
C GLY A 19 17.28 27.88 16.07
N GLU A 20 18.60 27.94 15.97
CA GLU A 20 19.29 28.32 14.75
C GLU A 20 19.05 27.26 13.68
N LEU A 21 18.60 27.68 12.48
CA LEU A 21 18.41 26.83 11.32
C LEU A 21 19.68 26.88 10.46
N THR A 22 20.08 25.76 9.89
CA THR A 22 21.20 25.68 8.96
C THR A 22 20.68 25.33 7.56
N VAL A 23 21.20 25.96 6.53
CA VAL A 23 20.91 25.60 5.13
C VAL A 23 21.53 24.25 4.83
N ALA A 24 20.71 23.23 4.68
CA ALA A 24 21.16 21.88 4.33
C ALA A 24 21.50 21.77 2.84
N GLU A 25 20.63 22.28 1.97
CA GLU A 25 20.80 22.20 0.53
C GLU A 25 20.16 23.41 -0.17
N VAL A 26 20.78 23.87 -1.26
CA VAL A 26 20.22 24.85 -2.20
C VAL A 26 19.86 24.12 -3.48
N LEU A 27 18.57 24.05 -3.78
CA LEU A 27 18.02 23.19 -4.84
C LEU A 27 17.91 23.91 -6.20
N VAL A 28 18.15 25.22 -6.23
CA VAL A 28 18.00 26.07 -7.43
C VAL A 28 19.20 27.00 -7.63
N LYS A 29 19.37 27.49 -8.84
CA LYS A 29 20.39 28.47 -9.21
C LYS A 29 19.76 29.64 -10.01
N PRO A 30 20.41 30.82 -10.07
CA PRO A 30 19.94 31.91 -10.91
C PRO A 30 19.71 31.46 -12.35
N GLY A 31 18.54 31.78 -12.89
CA GLY A 31 18.10 31.43 -14.24
C GLY A 31 17.22 30.17 -14.31
N ASP A 32 17.07 29.41 -13.23
CA ASP A 32 16.18 28.25 -13.22
C ASP A 32 14.70 28.69 -13.23
N ALA A 33 13.90 28.02 -14.06
CA ALA A 33 12.44 28.15 -14.03
C ALA A 33 11.89 27.25 -12.93
N VAL A 34 11.05 27.79 -12.05
CA VAL A 34 10.43 27.11 -10.93
C VAL A 34 8.92 27.33 -10.95
N TRP A 35 8.19 26.37 -10.45
CA TRP A 35 6.73 26.39 -10.34
C TRP A 35 6.33 26.61 -8.89
N ALA A 36 5.11 27.09 -8.67
CA ALA A 36 4.56 27.21 -7.32
C ALA A 36 4.67 25.87 -6.59
N ASP A 37 5.07 25.91 -5.31
CA ASP A 37 5.35 24.78 -4.42
C ASP A 37 6.65 23.98 -4.72
N ASP A 38 7.45 24.33 -5.74
CA ASP A 38 8.77 23.73 -5.91
C ASP A 38 9.70 24.13 -4.74
N ALA A 39 10.43 23.17 -4.19
CA ALA A 39 11.40 23.42 -3.13
C ALA A 39 12.61 24.19 -3.68
N LEU A 40 12.94 25.33 -3.06
CA LEU A 40 14.05 26.21 -3.45
C LEU A 40 15.31 25.99 -2.61
N VAL A 41 15.11 25.85 -1.29
CA VAL A 41 16.17 25.68 -0.30
C VAL A 41 15.65 24.76 0.79
N THR A 42 16.46 23.80 1.25
CA THR A 42 16.16 22.98 2.43
C THR A 42 16.93 23.53 3.62
N VAL A 43 16.24 23.81 4.73
CA VAL A 43 16.83 24.22 6.00
C VAL A 43 16.62 23.17 7.06
N GLU A 44 17.59 22.98 7.95
CA GLU A 44 17.55 21.98 9.03
C GLU A 44 17.58 22.67 10.39
N SER A 45 16.78 22.16 11.33
CA SER A 45 17.00 22.31 12.76
C SER A 45 17.47 20.98 13.35
N GLY A 46 18.05 20.97 14.52
CA GLY A 46 18.53 19.72 15.16
C GLY A 46 17.48 18.57 15.27
N LYS A 47 16.24 18.79 14.82
CA LYS A 47 15.12 17.85 14.95
C LYS A 47 14.33 17.62 13.65
N ALA A 48 14.41 18.51 12.66
CA ALA A 48 13.64 18.40 11.41
C ALA A 48 14.29 19.17 10.28
N ALA A 49 14.12 18.66 9.05
CA ALA A 49 14.41 19.39 7.80
C ALA A 49 13.11 19.96 7.22
N LEU A 50 13.18 21.18 6.69
CA LEU A 50 12.06 21.91 6.10
C LEU A 50 12.47 22.50 4.75
N ASP A 51 11.64 22.29 3.73
CA ASP A 51 11.80 22.90 2.43
C ASP A 51 11.14 24.28 2.40
N VAL A 52 11.82 25.27 1.83
CA VAL A 52 11.29 26.60 1.56
C VAL A 52 10.75 26.61 0.13
N PRO A 53 9.41 26.63 -0.08
CA PRO A 53 8.82 26.48 -1.40
C PRO A 53 8.73 27.80 -2.17
N ALA A 54 8.64 27.73 -3.51
CA ALA A 54 8.30 28.83 -4.38
C ALA A 54 6.83 29.24 -4.19
N PRO A 55 6.51 30.52 -3.94
CA PRO A 55 5.13 30.96 -3.74
C PRO A 55 4.31 31.09 -5.03
N VAL A 56 4.97 31.23 -6.18
CA VAL A 56 4.38 31.42 -7.50
C VAL A 56 5.26 30.81 -8.59
N ASP A 57 4.71 30.63 -9.79
CA ASP A 57 5.49 30.25 -10.97
C ASP A 57 6.42 31.38 -11.38
N GLY A 58 7.70 31.10 -11.65
CA GLY A 58 8.64 32.16 -11.99
C GLY A 58 10.03 31.67 -12.36
N THR A 59 10.96 32.62 -12.42
CA THR A 59 12.39 32.36 -12.70
C THR A 59 13.21 32.85 -11.52
N VAL A 60 14.14 32.03 -11.04
CA VAL A 60 15.08 32.40 -9.97
C VAL A 60 16.01 33.50 -10.47
N VAL A 61 16.02 34.63 -9.77
CA VAL A 61 16.87 35.78 -10.09
C VAL A 61 18.17 35.73 -9.30
N GLU A 62 18.07 35.43 -8.01
CA GLU A 62 19.21 35.47 -7.09
C GLU A 62 19.02 34.42 -5.99
N VAL A 63 20.10 33.73 -5.61
CA VAL A 63 20.17 32.87 -4.43
C VAL A 63 21.11 33.54 -3.42
N ARG A 64 20.64 33.77 -2.18
CA ARG A 64 21.34 34.58 -1.16
C ARG A 64 21.91 33.73 -0.02
N VAL A 65 21.93 32.42 -0.16
CA VAL A 65 22.45 31.47 0.85
C VAL A 65 23.24 30.36 0.19
N ALA A 66 24.13 29.76 0.94
CA ALA A 66 24.90 28.55 0.56
C ALA A 66 24.67 27.42 1.57
N PRO A 67 24.86 26.15 1.19
CA PRO A 67 24.84 25.03 2.11
C PRO A 67 25.83 25.25 3.27
N GLY A 68 25.33 25.08 4.53
CA GLY A 68 26.08 25.32 5.76
C GLY A 68 25.86 26.72 6.36
N ASP A 69 25.16 27.64 5.69
CA ASP A 69 24.85 28.97 6.27
C ASP A 69 23.84 28.84 7.40
N GLU A 70 24.07 29.57 8.48
CA GLU A 70 23.11 29.74 9.58
C GLU A 70 22.06 30.79 9.18
N VAL A 71 20.79 30.43 9.30
CA VAL A 71 19.67 31.29 8.94
C VAL A 71 18.60 31.32 10.04
N ALA A 72 17.87 32.41 10.12
CA ALA A 72 16.75 32.56 11.03
C ALA A 72 15.44 32.74 10.24
N ALA A 73 14.31 32.50 10.91
CA ALA A 73 12.99 32.80 10.37
C ALA A 73 12.91 34.26 9.85
N GLY A 74 12.35 34.45 8.66
CA GLY A 74 12.29 35.74 7.98
C GLY A 74 13.54 36.13 7.15
N ARG A 75 14.64 35.36 7.19
CA ARG A 75 15.79 35.59 6.33
C ARG A 75 15.46 35.27 4.87
N ILE A 76 15.72 36.21 3.98
CA ILE A 76 15.52 36.02 2.54
C ILE A 76 16.61 35.08 2.01
N VAL A 77 16.20 33.99 1.37
CA VAL A 77 17.07 32.93 0.83
C VAL A 77 17.13 32.92 -0.69
N VAL A 78 16.03 33.30 -1.37
CA VAL A 78 15.94 33.32 -2.83
C VAL A 78 15.12 34.54 -3.26
N VAL A 79 15.48 35.14 -4.40
CA VAL A 79 14.68 36.16 -5.09
C VAL A 79 14.27 35.59 -6.44
N MET A 80 12.99 35.67 -6.79
CA MET A 80 12.47 35.20 -8.05
C MET A 80 11.60 36.24 -8.73
N ALA A 81 11.56 36.22 -10.08
CA ALA A 81 10.66 37.02 -10.89
C ALA A 81 9.44 36.16 -11.26
N GLU A 82 8.23 36.67 -11.03
CA GLU A 82 6.99 35.99 -11.41
C GLU A 82 6.91 35.82 -12.93
N SER A 83 6.57 34.62 -13.40
CA SER A 83 6.35 34.39 -14.83
C SER A 83 4.89 34.68 -15.19
N LEU A 84 4.69 35.49 -16.21
CA LEU A 84 3.37 35.74 -16.77
C LEU A 84 2.93 34.65 -17.77
N GLU A 85 3.79 33.67 -18.05
CA GLU A 85 3.45 32.54 -18.91
C GLU A 85 2.80 31.45 -18.09
N GLN A 86 1.50 31.22 -18.32
CA GLN A 86 0.75 30.14 -17.75
C GLN A 86 1.27 28.80 -18.30
N ARG A 87 1.36 27.79 -17.43
CA ARG A 87 1.65 26.39 -17.76
C ARG A 87 0.91 25.98 -19.05
N PRO A 88 1.58 25.47 -20.09
CA PRO A 88 0.91 25.06 -21.32
C PRO A 88 -0.12 23.99 -21.01
N LYS A 89 -1.40 24.33 -21.16
CA LYS A 89 -2.50 23.36 -21.15
C LYS A 89 -2.25 22.39 -22.30
N SER A 90 -2.13 21.10 -22.00
CA SER A 90 -2.03 20.04 -22.98
C SER A 90 -3.13 20.19 -24.05
N GLN A 91 -2.74 20.56 -25.28
CA GLN A 91 -3.66 20.57 -26.42
C GLN A 91 -3.93 19.15 -26.87
N PRO A 92 -5.15 18.81 -27.24
CA PRO A 92 -5.46 17.53 -27.87
C PRO A 92 -4.81 17.50 -29.26
N LEU A 93 -4.13 16.39 -29.56
CA LEU A 93 -3.52 16.09 -30.85
C LEU A 93 -4.59 16.12 -31.97
N ARG A 94 -4.57 17.16 -32.80
CA ARG A 94 -5.28 17.19 -34.08
C ARG A 94 -4.43 16.40 -35.09
N GLY A 95 -5.09 15.45 -35.79
CA GLY A 95 -4.49 14.67 -36.84
C GLY A 95 -3.87 15.56 -37.94
N GLY A 96 -2.63 15.31 -38.23
CA GLY A 96 -1.88 15.89 -39.34
C GLY A 96 -1.21 14.78 -40.12
N ALA A 97 -1.32 14.86 -41.44
CA ALA A 97 -0.90 13.92 -42.45
C ALA A 97 0.56 13.44 -42.31
N LEU A 98 0.78 12.16 -42.64
CA LEU A 98 2.09 11.52 -42.76
C LEU A 98 3.01 12.29 -43.73
N PRO A 99 4.25 12.61 -43.37
CA PRO A 99 5.24 13.08 -44.31
C PRO A 99 5.86 11.90 -45.10
N SER A 100 6.08 12.15 -46.37
CA SER A 100 6.68 11.28 -47.39
C SER A 100 8.06 10.73 -47.02
N ALA A 101 8.36 9.55 -47.53
CA ALA A 101 9.56 8.72 -47.34
C ALA A 101 10.89 9.49 -47.42
N PRO A 102 11.89 9.15 -46.58
CA PRO A 102 13.24 9.68 -46.70
C PRO A 102 14.05 8.98 -47.81
N PRO A 103 15.10 9.61 -48.35
CA PRO A 103 15.87 9.12 -49.48
C PRO A 103 16.70 7.88 -49.13
N ARG A 104 16.86 7.04 -50.16
CA ARG A 104 17.62 5.78 -50.12
C ARG A 104 19.09 6.03 -49.77
N PHE A 105 19.53 5.54 -48.62
CA PHE A 105 20.95 5.43 -48.29
C PHE A 105 21.48 4.03 -48.70
N SER A 106 22.67 4.04 -49.29
CA SER A 106 23.38 2.90 -49.83
C SER A 106 23.70 1.83 -48.76
N LEU A 107 23.39 0.57 -49.05
CA LEU A 107 23.55 -0.60 -48.19
C LEU A 107 25.01 -1.00 -47.87
N PHE A 108 26.02 -0.31 -48.41
CA PHE A 108 27.43 -0.73 -48.26
C PHE A 108 28.18 0.01 -47.13
N ALA A 109 27.65 1.09 -46.59
CA ALA A 109 28.30 1.78 -45.44
C ALA A 109 27.86 1.24 -44.06
N ALA A 110 26.77 0.43 -44.00
CA ALA A 110 26.24 -0.11 -42.75
C ALA A 110 26.97 -1.37 -42.25
N PHE A 111 27.71 -2.06 -43.15
CA PHE A 111 28.40 -3.33 -42.78
C PHE A 111 29.74 -3.12 -42.07
N ALA A 112 30.35 -1.96 -42.18
CA ALA A 112 31.61 -1.65 -41.49
C ALA A 112 31.40 -1.10 -40.06
N ALA A 113 30.23 -0.52 -39.74
CA ALA A 113 29.93 0.02 -38.40
C ALA A 113 29.37 -1.08 -37.45
N THR A 114 28.89 -2.21 -37.97
CA THR A 114 28.24 -3.25 -37.17
C THR A 114 29.26 -4.23 -36.53
N GLN A 115 30.54 -4.18 -36.96
CA GLN A 115 31.59 -5.03 -36.30
C GLN A 115 32.35 -4.33 -35.18
N ALA A 116 32.22 -3.02 -35.00
CA ALA A 116 32.83 -2.26 -33.89
C ALA A 116 31.96 -2.14 -32.63
N ALA A 117 30.66 -2.51 -32.71
CA ALA A 117 29.75 -2.47 -31.56
C ALA A 117 29.67 -3.81 -30.78
N ALA A 118 30.52 -4.77 -31.13
CA ALA A 118 30.63 -6.04 -30.42
C ALA A 118 31.74 -5.95 -29.37
N LYS A 119 31.33 -5.94 -28.08
CA LYS A 119 32.14 -6.07 -26.85
C LYS A 119 32.62 -4.78 -26.16
N ALA A 120 31.71 -3.90 -25.82
CA ALA A 120 31.82 -3.32 -24.50
C ALA A 120 31.31 -4.39 -23.50
N GLN A 121 32.20 -4.93 -22.67
CA GLN A 121 31.76 -5.73 -21.52
C GLN A 121 30.85 -4.81 -20.68
N PRO A 122 29.67 -5.28 -20.21
CA PRO A 122 28.83 -4.47 -19.36
C PRO A 122 29.67 -4.02 -18.16
N GLU A 123 29.56 -2.73 -17.81
CA GLU A 123 30.25 -2.16 -16.66
C GLU A 123 29.83 -2.94 -15.41
N GLU A 124 30.79 -3.58 -14.75
CA GLU A 124 30.51 -4.47 -13.61
C GLU A 124 30.55 -3.62 -12.33
N ILE A 125 29.42 -3.53 -11.61
CA ILE A 125 29.31 -2.85 -10.32
C ILE A 125 29.45 -3.89 -9.21
N GLU A 126 30.18 -3.54 -8.13
CA GLU A 126 30.26 -4.35 -6.93
C GLU A 126 29.50 -3.72 -5.77
N CYS A 127 28.93 -4.57 -4.90
CA CYS A 127 28.32 -4.18 -3.63
C CYS A 127 28.45 -5.30 -2.58
N GLU A 128 28.34 -4.92 -1.33
CA GLU A 128 28.29 -5.86 -0.21
C GLU A 128 26.90 -6.49 -0.09
N MET A 129 25.87 -5.63 -0.12
CA MET A 129 24.47 -6.02 -0.05
C MET A 129 23.71 -5.57 -1.30
N LEU A 130 23.18 -6.55 -2.02
CA LEU A 130 22.23 -6.31 -3.10
C LEU A 130 20.81 -6.52 -2.59
N VAL A 131 19.90 -5.58 -2.88
CA VAL A 131 18.46 -5.75 -2.66
C VAL A 131 17.74 -5.72 -4.00
N LEU A 132 17.01 -6.77 -4.34
CA LEU A 132 16.28 -6.89 -5.61
C LEU A 132 14.80 -6.63 -5.39
N GLY A 133 14.34 -5.44 -5.78
CA GLY A 133 12.97 -4.91 -5.64
C GLY A 133 12.87 -3.82 -4.60
N GLY A 134 12.27 -2.67 -4.96
CA GLY A 134 12.13 -1.47 -4.13
C GLY A 134 10.77 -1.33 -3.45
N GLY A 135 10.01 -2.43 -3.28
CA GLY A 135 8.77 -2.46 -2.50
C GLY A 135 9.01 -2.37 -0.98
N PRO A 136 7.94 -2.42 -0.13
CA PRO A 136 8.07 -2.26 1.32
C PRO A 136 9.15 -3.12 1.97
N GLY A 137 9.23 -4.40 1.64
CA GLY A 137 10.28 -5.27 2.14
C GLY A 137 11.68 -4.89 1.64
N GLY A 138 11.76 -4.43 0.37
CA GLY A 138 13.04 -4.11 -0.26
C GLY A 138 13.65 -2.81 0.23
N TYR A 139 12.90 -1.69 0.19
CA TYR A 139 13.46 -0.44 0.70
C TYR A 139 13.76 -0.51 2.20
N SER A 140 12.91 -1.19 3.00
CA SER A 140 13.17 -1.38 4.43
C SER A 140 14.42 -2.22 4.68
N ALA A 141 14.63 -3.29 3.90
CA ALA A 141 15.84 -4.10 3.97
C ALA A 141 17.09 -3.31 3.56
N ALA A 142 16.99 -2.54 2.46
CA ALA A 142 18.11 -1.73 1.97
C ALA A 142 18.52 -0.63 2.97
N PHE A 143 17.54 0.08 3.53
CA PHE A 143 17.80 1.12 4.52
C PHE A 143 18.39 0.53 5.79
N ARG A 144 17.83 -0.58 6.28
CA ARG A 144 18.37 -1.26 7.46
C ARG A 144 19.78 -1.79 7.22
N ALA A 145 20.07 -2.37 6.06
CA ALA A 145 21.41 -2.83 5.71
C ALA A 145 22.42 -1.67 5.67
N ALA A 146 22.05 -0.54 5.09
CA ALA A 146 22.88 0.67 5.07
C ALA A 146 23.09 1.25 6.47
N ASP A 147 22.05 1.31 7.33
CA ASP A 147 22.16 1.73 8.73
C ASP A 147 23.08 0.81 9.56
N LEU A 148 23.24 -0.47 9.14
CA LEU A 148 24.19 -1.42 9.71
C LEU A 148 25.60 -1.33 9.09
N GLY A 149 25.84 -0.36 8.21
CA GLY A 149 27.15 -0.07 7.63
C GLY A 149 27.52 -0.89 6.39
N LEU A 150 26.58 -1.64 5.79
CA LEU A 150 26.83 -2.41 4.59
C LEU A 150 26.76 -1.51 3.34
N ASP A 151 27.73 -1.63 2.41
CA ASP A 151 27.64 -1.01 1.08
C ASP A 151 26.45 -1.60 0.31
N THR A 152 25.36 -0.83 0.22
CA THR A 152 24.05 -1.33 -0.23
C THR A 152 23.66 -0.76 -1.60
N LEU A 153 23.26 -1.67 -2.50
CA LEU A 153 22.70 -1.36 -3.80
C LEU A 153 21.30 -1.96 -3.92
N LEU A 154 20.33 -1.15 -4.37
CA LEU A 154 18.95 -1.57 -4.59
C LEU A 154 18.62 -1.52 -6.08
N VAL A 155 18.10 -2.64 -6.63
CA VAL A 155 17.60 -2.73 -8.01
C VAL A 155 16.08 -2.63 -8.00
N GLU A 156 15.52 -1.65 -8.73
CA GLU A 156 14.08 -1.49 -8.92
C GLU A 156 13.76 -1.31 -10.40
N ARG A 157 12.78 -2.07 -10.89
CA ARG A 157 12.38 -2.03 -12.30
C ARG A 157 11.55 -0.80 -12.69
N HIS A 158 10.92 -0.15 -11.71
CA HIS A 158 10.13 1.07 -11.91
C HIS A 158 10.95 2.31 -11.54
N ALA A 159 10.54 3.47 -12.06
CA ALA A 159 11.25 4.72 -11.83
C ALA A 159 11.20 5.18 -10.35
N ALA A 160 10.18 4.79 -9.59
CA ALA A 160 10.02 5.18 -8.20
C ALA A 160 10.10 3.97 -7.26
N LEU A 161 10.70 4.19 -6.09
CA LEU A 161 10.63 3.24 -4.98
C LEU A 161 9.19 3.14 -4.42
N GLY A 162 8.94 2.14 -3.58
CA GLY A 162 7.66 1.92 -2.93
C GLY A 162 6.89 0.69 -3.43
N GLY A 163 7.29 0.14 -4.59
CA GLY A 163 6.69 -1.06 -5.17
C GLY A 163 5.19 -0.92 -5.41
N VAL A 164 4.48 -2.05 -5.39
CA VAL A 164 3.02 -2.09 -5.57
C VAL A 164 2.30 -1.30 -4.46
N CYS A 165 2.73 -1.44 -3.21
CA CYS A 165 2.04 -0.85 -2.06
C CYS A 165 1.90 0.68 -2.18
N LEU A 166 3.00 1.41 -2.41
CA LEU A 166 2.96 2.86 -2.45
C LEU A 166 2.43 3.41 -3.79
N ASN A 167 2.81 2.77 -4.89
CA ASN A 167 2.52 3.33 -6.21
C ASN A 167 1.12 2.95 -6.75
N VAL A 168 0.70 1.70 -6.55
CA VAL A 168 -0.50 1.15 -7.20
C VAL A 168 -1.28 0.17 -6.28
N GLY A 169 -1.22 0.35 -4.96
CA GLY A 169 -1.84 -0.53 -3.98
C GLY A 169 -2.35 0.19 -2.74
N CYS A 170 -1.70 -0.04 -1.59
CA CYS A 170 -2.16 0.39 -0.28
C CYS A 170 -2.39 1.90 -0.16
N ILE A 171 -1.42 2.71 -0.61
CA ILE A 171 -1.50 4.16 -0.42
C ILE A 171 -2.57 4.80 -1.31
N PRO A 172 -2.59 4.59 -2.64
CA PRO A 172 -3.65 5.16 -3.46
C PRO A 172 -5.04 4.63 -3.10
N SER A 173 -5.17 3.35 -2.67
CA SER A 173 -6.46 2.83 -2.23
C SER A 173 -6.95 3.50 -0.93
N LYS A 174 -6.06 3.72 0.06
CA LYS A 174 -6.43 4.38 1.33
C LYS A 174 -6.75 5.86 1.13
N ALA A 175 -6.03 6.55 0.23
CA ALA A 175 -6.40 7.92 -0.14
C ALA A 175 -7.83 8.00 -0.72
N LEU A 176 -8.20 7.05 -1.60
CA LEU A 176 -9.54 7.01 -2.19
C LEU A 176 -10.62 6.53 -1.20
N LEU A 177 -10.31 5.55 -0.34
CA LEU A 177 -11.22 5.07 0.69
C LEU A 177 -11.51 6.15 1.72
N HIS A 178 -10.52 6.98 2.10
CA HIS A 178 -10.73 8.13 2.96
C HIS A 178 -11.75 9.11 2.36
N LEU A 179 -11.62 9.43 1.08
CA LEU A 179 -12.58 10.31 0.40
C LEU A 179 -13.97 9.67 0.29
N ALA A 180 -14.05 8.35 0.04
CA ALA A 180 -15.32 7.62 0.05
C ALA A 180 -15.97 7.66 1.44
N ALA A 181 -15.18 7.49 2.51
CA ALA A 181 -15.66 7.59 3.89
C ALA A 181 -16.20 8.99 4.21
N ALA A 182 -15.48 10.05 3.84
CA ALA A 182 -15.91 11.43 4.06
C ALA A 182 -17.24 11.76 3.33
N MET A 183 -17.42 11.25 2.11
CA MET A 183 -18.67 11.40 1.36
C MET A 183 -19.83 10.67 2.04
N GLU A 184 -19.60 9.47 2.56
CA GLU A 184 -20.60 8.67 3.27
C GLU A 184 -20.98 9.30 4.61
N GLU A 185 -19.99 9.79 5.36
CA GLU A 185 -20.19 10.53 6.60
C GLU A 185 -21.04 11.79 6.37
N ALA A 186 -20.69 12.60 5.36
CA ALA A 186 -21.46 13.80 5.00
C ALA A 186 -22.90 13.46 4.67
N ASN A 187 -23.14 12.39 3.91
CA ASN A 187 -24.51 11.94 3.59
C ASN A 187 -25.26 11.47 4.85
N GLY A 188 -24.59 10.81 5.79
CA GLY A 188 -25.14 10.33 7.06
C GLY A 188 -25.63 11.46 7.97
N LEU A 189 -25.02 12.65 7.92
CA LEU A 189 -25.37 13.80 8.73
C LEU A 189 -26.80 14.35 8.46
N ALA A 190 -27.41 13.97 7.34
CA ALA A 190 -28.80 14.35 7.04
C ALA A 190 -29.78 13.89 8.14
N GLY A 191 -29.54 12.72 8.76
CA GLY A 191 -30.30 12.22 9.90
C GLY A 191 -30.17 13.07 11.17
N ALA A 192 -29.01 13.76 11.34
CA ALA A 192 -28.75 14.69 12.44
C ALA A 192 -29.19 16.14 12.12
N GLY A 193 -29.87 16.39 10.99
CA GLY A 193 -30.35 17.70 10.59
C GLY A 193 -29.39 18.53 9.73
N ILE A 194 -28.20 18.01 9.39
CA ILE A 194 -27.22 18.69 8.53
C ILE A 194 -27.29 18.05 7.13
N ARG A 195 -27.68 18.82 6.11
CA ARG A 195 -27.83 18.33 4.74
C ARG A 195 -26.81 18.96 3.81
N PHE A 196 -26.12 18.12 3.07
CA PHE A 196 -25.24 18.49 1.97
C PHE A 196 -25.92 18.20 0.62
N HIS A 197 -25.59 18.96 -0.40
CA HIS A 197 -25.96 18.61 -1.77
C HIS A 197 -25.14 17.39 -2.23
N PRO A 198 -25.68 16.56 -3.16
CA PRO A 198 -24.89 15.50 -3.78
C PRO A 198 -23.58 16.07 -4.34
N PRO A 199 -22.45 15.40 -4.12
CA PRO A 199 -21.16 15.92 -4.55
C PRO A 199 -21.03 15.91 -6.07
N GLU A 200 -20.45 16.97 -6.63
CA GLU A 200 -19.91 16.95 -7.98
C GLU A 200 -18.52 16.29 -7.94
N ILE A 201 -18.32 15.29 -8.80
CA ILE A 201 -17.08 14.50 -8.82
C ILE A 201 -16.29 14.82 -10.08
N ASP A 202 -15.14 15.49 -9.92
CA ASP A 202 -14.13 15.65 -10.94
C ASP A 202 -13.08 14.52 -10.83
N LEU A 203 -13.14 13.55 -11.75
CA LEU A 203 -12.19 12.44 -11.76
C LEU A 203 -10.76 12.87 -12.02
N THR A 204 -10.55 14.01 -12.71
CA THR A 204 -9.20 14.51 -13.00
C THR A 204 -8.56 15.07 -11.73
N ALA A 205 -9.30 15.88 -10.99
CA ALA A 205 -8.87 16.41 -9.69
C ALA A 205 -8.67 15.29 -8.66
N LEU A 206 -9.58 14.29 -8.65
CA LEU A 206 -9.48 13.14 -7.76
C LEU A 206 -8.20 12.31 -8.01
N ARG A 207 -7.87 12.06 -9.30
CA ARG A 207 -6.62 11.40 -9.69
C ARG A 207 -5.41 12.21 -9.26
N ALA A 208 -5.40 13.52 -9.55
CA ALA A 208 -4.30 14.41 -9.19
C ALA A 208 -4.06 14.42 -7.67
N HIS A 209 -5.13 14.44 -6.86
CA HIS A 209 -5.02 14.34 -5.40
C HIS A 209 -4.38 13.01 -4.97
N LYS A 210 -4.86 11.89 -5.48
CA LYS A 210 -4.29 10.56 -5.21
C LYS A 210 -2.80 10.50 -5.63
N ASP A 211 -2.46 11.02 -6.81
CA ASP A 211 -1.10 11.01 -7.34
C ASP A 211 -0.17 11.92 -6.53
N LYS A 212 -0.66 13.05 -6.01
CA LYS A 212 0.07 13.92 -5.08
C LYS A 212 0.44 13.16 -3.81
N VAL A 213 -0.51 12.42 -3.19
CA VAL A 213 -0.25 11.62 -1.99
C VAL A 213 0.83 10.56 -2.25
N VAL A 214 0.73 9.85 -3.38
CA VAL A 214 1.74 8.84 -3.79
C VAL A 214 3.10 9.52 -4.00
N GLY A 215 3.13 10.66 -4.71
CA GLY A 215 4.35 11.41 -5.01
C GLY A 215 5.08 11.90 -3.75
N GLN A 216 4.36 12.38 -2.74
CA GLN A 216 4.94 12.79 -1.45
C GLN A 216 5.68 11.64 -0.76
N LEU A 217 5.06 10.45 -0.71
CA LEU A 217 5.66 9.29 -0.04
C LEU A 217 6.83 8.70 -0.83
N THR A 218 6.70 8.58 -2.15
CA THR A 218 7.79 8.04 -2.98
C THR A 218 8.97 8.99 -3.07
N GLY A 219 8.73 10.32 -3.07
CA GLY A 219 9.76 11.36 -2.95
C GLY A 219 10.51 11.27 -1.63
N GLY A 220 9.79 11.08 -0.53
CA GLY A 220 10.38 10.83 0.80
C GLY A 220 11.28 9.61 0.82
N LEU A 221 10.87 8.49 0.19
CA LEU A 221 11.72 7.29 0.08
C LEU A 221 13.02 7.56 -0.70
N ALA A 222 12.94 8.31 -1.80
CA ALA A 222 14.12 8.69 -2.57
C ALA A 222 15.09 9.55 -1.74
N GLY A 223 14.56 10.49 -0.94
CA GLY A 223 15.35 11.27 0.03
C GLY A 223 16.03 10.39 1.07
N MET A 224 15.29 9.47 1.68
CA MET A 224 15.83 8.53 2.68
C MET A 224 16.91 7.60 2.11
N ALA A 225 16.78 7.17 0.85
CA ALA A 225 17.81 6.37 0.17
C ALA A 225 19.10 7.18 -0.03
N ARG A 226 18.98 8.44 -0.48
CA ARG A 226 20.13 9.35 -0.65
C ARG A 226 20.84 9.60 0.68
N ALA A 227 20.10 9.94 1.74
CA ALA A 227 20.66 10.18 3.07
C ALA A 227 21.46 8.99 3.61
N ARG A 228 21.06 7.75 3.28
CA ARG A 228 21.75 6.51 3.64
C ARG A 228 22.80 6.05 2.63
N LYS A 229 23.01 6.82 1.56
CA LYS A 229 23.93 6.46 0.47
C LYS A 229 23.61 5.11 -0.19
N VAL A 230 22.33 4.69 -0.18
CA VAL A 230 21.87 3.51 -0.90
C VAL A 230 21.90 3.82 -2.40
N ARG A 231 22.70 3.07 -3.15
CA ARG A 231 22.77 3.19 -4.60
C ARG A 231 21.53 2.54 -5.22
N ILE A 232 20.85 3.25 -6.14
CA ILE A 232 19.66 2.75 -6.83
C ILE A 232 20.02 2.51 -8.29
N VAL A 233 19.73 1.30 -8.79
CA VAL A 233 19.83 0.94 -10.20
C VAL A 233 18.43 0.62 -10.73
N ASN A 234 17.97 1.40 -11.71
CA ASN A 234 16.68 1.16 -12.35
C ASN A 234 16.81 0.12 -13.46
N GLY A 235 16.04 -0.97 -13.34
CA GLY A 235 16.02 -2.02 -14.33
C GLY A 235 15.48 -3.35 -13.81
N SER A 236 15.28 -4.29 -14.71
CA SER A 236 14.79 -5.64 -14.38
C SER A 236 15.98 -6.59 -14.14
N GLY A 237 16.12 -7.06 -12.89
CA GLY A 237 17.21 -7.94 -12.49
C GLY A 237 16.88 -9.42 -12.70
N ARG A 238 17.86 -10.20 -13.20
CA ARG A 238 17.84 -11.67 -13.29
C ARG A 238 19.17 -12.24 -12.83
N PHE A 239 19.13 -13.35 -12.10
CA PHE A 239 20.36 -13.99 -11.66
C PHE A 239 21.14 -14.60 -12.83
N ARG A 240 22.43 -14.32 -12.87
CA ARG A 240 23.40 -14.95 -13.77
C ARG A 240 24.10 -16.12 -13.10
N ASP A 241 24.44 -15.95 -11.82
CA ASP A 241 25.01 -16.95 -10.92
C ASP A 241 24.73 -16.58 -9.45
N ALA A 242 25.29 -17.32 -8.50
CA ALA A 242 25.06 -17.12 -7.06
C ALA A 242 25.57 -15.78 -6.50
N HIS A 243 26.42 -15.06 -7.23
CA HIS A 243 27.01 -13.78 -6.83
C HIS A 243 26.88 -12.67 -7.86
N CYS A 244 26.11 -12.90 -8.95
CA CYS A 244 25.97 -11.93 -10.02
C CYS A 244 24.51 -11.81 -10.47
N LEU A 245 24.02 -10.57 -10.50
CA LEU A 245 22.74 -10.20 -11.07
C LEU A 245 22.97 -9.41 -12.37
N GLU A 246 22.33 -9.80 -13.46
CA GLU A 246 22.24 -9.01 -14.68
C GLU A 246 21.00 -8.12 -14.60
N VAL A 247 21.16 -6.81 -14.81
CA VAL A 247 20.09 -5.83 -14.83
C VAL A 247 19.92 -5.30 -16.24
N GLU A 248 18.70 -5.42 -16.77
CA GLU A 248 18.31 -4.88 -18.06
C GLU A 248 17.51 -3.58 -17.86
N SER A 249 18.01 -2.49 -18.41
CA SER A 249 17.42 -1.16 -18.36
C SER A 249 17.27 -0.55 -19.77
N ALA A 250 16.65 0.64 -19.86
CA ALA A 250 16.61 1.39 -21.12
C ALA A 250 17.98 1.82 -21.63
N GLU A 251 18.98 1.92 -20.74
CA GLU A 251 20.36 2.34 -21.01
C GLU A 251 21.26 1.15 -21.44
N GLY A 252 20.75 -0.08 -21.32
CA GLY A 252 21.47 -1.30 -21.67
C GLY A 252 21.50 -2.33 -20.55
N ARG A 253 22.45 -3.26 -20.65
CA ARG A 253 22.66 -4.32 -19.67
C ARG A 253 23.85 -4.01 -18.79
N GLN A 254 23.69 -4.24 -17.47
CA GLN A 254 24.69 -4.04 -16.45
C GLN A 254 24.78 -5.28 -15.56
N ALA A 255 26.00 -5.67 -15.17
CA ALA A 255 26.23 -6.77 -14.25
C ALA A 255 26.55 -6.21 -12.85
N ILE A 256 25.90 -6.76 -11.82
CA ILE A 256 26.11 -6.38 -10.42
C ILE A 256 26.63 -7.60 -9.66
N ARG A 257 27.87 -7.50 -9.15
CA ARG A 257 28.44 -8.49 -8.23
C ARG A 257 28.11 -8.13 -6.80
N PHE A 258 27.68 -9.11 -6.04
CA PHE A 258 27.30 -8.93 -4.64
C PHE A 258 27.91 -10.01 -3.74
N ARG A 259 28.15 -9.67 -2.48
CA ARG A 259 28.51 -10.64 -1.44
C ARG A 259 27.29 -11.30 -0.84
N LYS A 260 26.22 -10.54 -0.63
CA LYS A 260 24.92 -10.99 -0.07
C LYS A 260 23.78 -10.38 -0.86
N CYS A 261 22.64 -11.08 -0.92
CA CYS A 261 21.46 -10.61 -1.65
C CYS A 261 20.18 -10.81 -0.83
N ILE A 262 19.27 -9.82 -0.89
CA ILE A 262 17.89 -9.93 -0.39
C ILE A 262 16.94 -9.81 -1.56
N ILE A 263 16.21 -10.88 -1.85
CA ILE A 263 15.18 -10.92 -2.90
C ILE A 263 13.88 -10.40 -2.34
N ALA A 264 13.45 -9.22 -2.79
CA ALA A 264 12.20 -8.54 -2.41
C ALA A 264 11.31 -8.26 -3.63
N ALA A 265 11.30 -9.17 -4.62
CA ALA A 265 10.68 -8.95 -5.93
C ALA A 265 9.14 -9.08 -5.93
N GLY A 266 8.52 -9.36 -4.78
CA GLY A 266 7.07 -9.27 -4.57
C GLY A 266 6.23 -10.22 -5.42
N SER A 267 5.05 -9.76 -5.82
CA SER A 267 4.03 -10.51 -6.54
C SER A 267 3.39 -9.69 -7.66
N HIS A 268 2.57 -10.34 -8.49
CA HIS A 268 1.75 -9.71 -9.53
C HIS A 268 0.31 -10.22 -9.47
N PRO A 269 -0.69 -9.47 -9.98
CA PRO A 269 -2.07 -9.93 -10.06
C PRO A 269 -2.21 -11.19 -10.92
N ILE A 270 -3.15 -12.05 -10.55
CA ILE A 270 -3.56 -13.19 -11.37
C ILE A 270 -4.54 -12.68 -12.42
N HIS A 271 -4.30 -13.02 -13.70
CA HIS A 271 -5.21 -12.72 -14.78
C HIS A 271 -5.96 -13.98 -15.21
N LEU A 272 -7.29 -13.87 -15.33
CA LEU A 272 -8.15 -14.97 -15.74
C LEU A 272 -8.05 -15.15 -17.26
N PRO A 273 -7.72 -16.36 -17.75
CA PRO A 273 -7.37 -16.57 -19.17
C PRO A 273 -8.55 -16.42 -20.13
N PHE A 274 -9.80 -16.55 -19.66
CA PHE A 274 -11.01 -16.41 -20.46
C PHE A 274 -11.47 -14.95 -20.64
N LEU A 275 -10.89 -14.01 -19.88
CA LEU A 275 -11.20 -12.59 -20.04
C LEU A 275 -10.47 -12.03 -21.26
N PRO A 276 -11.18 -11.34 -22.19
CA PRO A 276 -10.55 -10.72 -23.34
C PRO A 276 -9.65 -9.54 -22.94
N LYS A 277 -8.71 -9.19 -23.81
CA LYS A 277 -7.91 -7.98 -23.64
C LYS A 277 -8.75 -6.77 -24.02
N ASP A 278 -9.25 -6.06 -23.03
CA ASP A 278 -10.08 -4.87 -23.18
C ASP A 278 -9.76 -3.88 -22.05
N GLU A 279 -9.77 -2.58 -22.33
CA GLU A 279 -9.47 -1.53 -21.36
C GLU A 279 -10.52 -1.39 -20.25
N ARG A 280 -11.68 -2.00 -20.41
CA ARG A 280 -12.76 -2.11 -19.42
C ARG A 280 -12.58 -3.28 -18.46
N ILE A 281 -11.54 -4.10 -18.65
CA ILE A 281 -11.19 -5.22 -17.78
C ILE A 281 -9.87 -4.86 -17.10
N VAL A 282 -9.94 -4.61 -15.82
CA VAL A 282 -8.80 -4.10 -15.03
C VAL A 282 -8.48 -5.03 -13.85
N ASP A 283 -7.24 -5.02 -13.45
CA ASP A 283 -6.82 -5.51 -12.13
C ASP A 283 -6.90 -4.38 -11.08
N SER A 284 -6.43 -4.65 -9.86
CA SER A 284 -6.42 -3.64 -8.78
C SER A 284 -5.64 -2.38 -9.14
N SER A 285 -4.53 -2.49 -9.87
CA SER A 285 -3.73 -1.34 -10.29
C SER A 285 -4.49 -0.49 -11.31
N GLY A 286 -5.10 -1.12 -12.31
CA GLY A 286 -5.92 -0.44 -13.30
C GLY A 286 -7.18 0.21 -12.71
N ALA A 287 -7.78 -0.41 -11.68
CA ALA A 287 -8.90 0.19 -10.96
C ALA A 287 -8.50 1.49 -10.24
N LEU A 288 -7.31 1.55 -9.67
CA LEU A 288 -6.77 2.74 -8.98
C LEU A 288 -6.42 3.89 -9.94
N GLU A 289 -6.31 3.64 -11.23
CA GLU A 289 -6.12 4.70 -12.22
C GLU A 289 -7.36 5.58 -12.41
N LEU A 290 -8.55 5.12 -12.01
CA LEU A 290 -9.82 5.86 -12.12
C LEU A 290 -10.07 6.48 -13.50
N ARG A 291 -9.78 5.73 -14.57
CA ARG A 291 -9.90 6.23 -15.94
C ARG A 291 -11.33 6.58 -16.33
N ARG A 292 -12.30 5.89 -15.72
CA ARG A 292 -13.74 6.05 -16.02
C ARG A 292 -14.60 5.87 -14.77
N ARG A 293 -15.80 6.43 -14.81
CA ARG A 293 -16.86 6.25 -13.83
C ARG A 293 -17.92 5.33 -14.44
N PRO A 294 -17.88 4.01 -14.15
CA PRO A 294 -18.84 3.06 -14.71
C PRO A 294 -20.23 3.28 -14.08
N ARG A 295 -21.28 2.97 -14.83
CA ARG A 295 -22.63 2.87 -14.28
C ARG A 295 -22.85 1.52 -13.59
N ARG A 296 -22.35 0.44 -14.23
CA ARG A 296 -22.42 -0.93 -13.71
C ARG A 296 -21.06 -1.60 -13.75
N MET A 297 -20.62 -2.09 -12.60
CA MET A 297 -19.29 -2.70 -12.44
C MET A 297 -19.42 -4.09 -11.86
N LEU A 298 -18.64 -5.05 -12.38
CA LEU A 298 -18.45 -6.37 -11.81
C LEU A 298 -17.13 -6.44 -11.04
N VAL A 299 -17.19 -6.97 -9.83
CA VAL A 299 -16.02 -7.37 -9.03
C VAL A 299 -15.91 -8.89 -9.06
N ILE A 300 -14.86 -9.42 -9.67
CA ILE A 300 -14.55 -10.86 -9.67
C ILE A 300 -13.57 -11.13 -8.53
N GLY A 301 -14.04 -11.82 -7.49
CA GLY A 301 -13.33 -12.10 -6.24
C GLY A 301 -13.81 -11.22 -5.09
N GLY A 302 -14.42 -11.86 -4.08
CA GLY A 302 -14.96 -11.24 -2.85
C GLY A 302 -13.93 -11.05 -1.74
N GLY A 303 -12.64 -11.01 -2.07
CA GLY A 303 -11.55 -10.73 -1.14
C GLY A 303 -11.42 -9.24 -0.81
N ILE A 304 -10.55 -8.90 0.16
CA ILE A 304 -10.36 -7.54 0.70
C ILE A 304 -10.16 -6.50 -0.40
N VAL A 305 -9.24 -6.75 -1.34
CA VAL A 305 -8.90 -5.78 -2.40
C VAL A 305 -10.10 -5.46 -3.30
N GLY A 306 -10.86 -6.50 -3.68
CA GLY A 306 -12.09 -6.34 -4.46
C GLY A 306 -13.14 -5.50 -3.73
N LEU A 307 -13.33 -5.77 -2.43
CA LEU A 307 -14.32 -5.09 -1.60
C LEU A 307 -13.92 -3.63 -1.26
N GLU A 308 -12.61 -3.36 -1.09
CA GLU A 308 -12.11 -1.98 -0.96
C GLU A 308 -12.39 -1.16 -2.23
N MET A 309 -12.09 -1.70 -3.40
CA MET A 309 -12.39 -1.01 -4.66
C MET A 309 -13.89 -0.90 -4.92
N ALA A 310 -14.68 -1.92 -4.55
CA ALA A 310 -16.14 -1.85 -4.57
C ALA A 310 -16.64 -0.66 -3.74
N THR A 311 -16.10 -0.44 -2.54
CA THR A 311 -16.44 0.69 -1.68
C THR A 311 -16.15 2.03 -2.38
N VAL A 312 -14.96 2.19 -2.98
CA VAL A 312 -14.59 3.40 -3.72
C VAL A 312 -15.54 3.65 -4.90
N TYR A 313 -15.72 2.66 -5.77
CA TYR A 313 -16.55 2.83 -6.97
C TYR A 313 -18.04 3.01 -6.66
N SER A 314 -18.55 2.38 -5.58
CA SER A 314 -19.89 2.63 -5.08
C SER A 314 -20.08 4.09 -4.62
N ALA A 315 -19.12 4.63 -3.86
CA ALA A 315 -19.14 6.03 -3.45
C ALA A 315 -19.10 6.99 -4.65
N LEU A 316 -18.42 6.61 -5.73
CA LEU A 316 -18.41 7.34 -7.00
C LEU A 316 -19.71 7.14 -7.81
N GLY A 317 -20.67 6.34 -7.33
CA GLY A 317 -22.01 6.16 -7.92
C GLY A 317 -22.16 4.96 -8.86
N ALA A 318 -21.23 4.01 -8.85
CA ALA A 318 -21.37 2.76 -9.59
C ALA A 318 -22.35 1.81 -8.90
N ARG A 319 -23.19 1.10 -9.68
CA ARG A 319 -23.93 -0.09 -9.23
C ARG A 319 -23.04 -1.31 -9.37
N LEU A 320 -23.00 -2.16 -8.36
CA LEU A 320 -22.02 -3.23 -8.25
C LEU A 320 -22.67 -4.62 -8.27
N ASP A 321 -22.03 -5.53 -8.97
CA ASP A 321 -22.18 -6.97 -8.75
C ASP A 321 -20.84 -7.52 -8.23
N VAL A 322 -20.89 -8.49 -7.32
CA VAL A 322 -19.70 -9.25 -6.88
C VAL A 322 -19.94 -10.73 -7.08
N VAL A 323 -18.93 -11.42 -7.61
CA VAL A 323 -18.95 -12.88 -7.77
C VAL A 323 -17.80 -13.49 -7.00
N GLU A 324 -18.10 -14.51 -6.18
CA GLU A 324 -17.15 -15.23 -5.34
C GLU A 324 -17.40 -16.75 -5.41
N MET A 325 -16.32 -17.51 -5.60
CA MET A 325 -16.39 -18.96 -5.70
C MET A 325 -16.64 -19.63 -4.34
N GLN A 326 -16.23 -19.00 -3.26
CA GLN A 326 -16.45 -19.48 -1.91
C GLN A 326 -17.89 -19.15 -1.45
N ASP A 327 -18.24 -19.66 -0.29
CA ASP A 327 -19.56 -19.46 0.33
C ASP A 327 -19.69 -18.14 1.10
N CYS A 328 -18.66 -17.29 1.05
CA CYS A 328 -18.61 -16.04 1.80
C CYS A 328 -17.73 -14.98 1.16
N LEU A 329 -18.04 -13.72 1.45
CA LEU A 329 -17.16 -12.58 1.20
C LEU A 329 -16.15 -12.42 2.36
N MET A 330 -15.05 -11.73 2.09
CA MET A 330 -14.01 -11.39 3.08
C MET A 330 -13.50 -12.64 3.83
N PRO A 331 -12.90 -13.61 3.13
CA PRO A 331 -12.29 -14.76 3.79
C PRO A 331 -11.04 -14.31 4.58
N GLY A 332 -11.08 -14.39 5.87
CA GLY A 332 -9.96 -13.99 6.75
C GLY A 332 -10.45 -13.83 8.18
N PRO A 333 -11.26 -12.82 8.51
CA PRO A 333 -11.85 -12.71 9.83
C PRO A 333 -12.96 -13.76 10.05
N ASP A 334 -13.26 -14.01 11.32
CA ASP A 334 -14.43 -14.84 11.71
C ASP A 334 -15.73 -14.32 11.08
N ARG A 335 -16.64 -15.21 10.79
CA ARG A 335 -17.88 -14.94 10.05
C ARG A 335 -18.81 -13.92 10.72
N ASP A 336 -18.80 -13.84 12.06
CA ASP A 336 -19.60 -12.86 12.80
C ASP A 336 -19.18 -11.42 12.50
N LEU A 337 -17.88 -11.13 12.36
CA LEU A 337 -17.37 -9.81 11.98
C LEU A 337 -17.64 -9.50 10.50
N ALA A 338 -17.37 -10.47 9.61
CA ALA A 338 -17.65 -10.29 8.18
C ALA A 338 -19.13 -10.02 7.90
N ARG A 339 -20.05 -10.62 8.68
CA ARG A 339 -21.50 -10.35 8.60
C ARG A 339 -21.86 -8.92 9.00
N ILE A 340 -21.17 -8.31 9.97
CA ILE A 340 -21.36 -6.89 10.30
C ILE A 340 -21.05 -6.03 9.08
N TRP A 341 -19.91 -6.29 8.44
CA TRP A 341 -19.54 -5.60 7.22
C TRP A 341 -20.58 -5.82 6.10
N GLU A 342 -20.99 -7.08 5.87
CA GLU A 342 -21.96 -7.42 4.82
C GLU A 342 -23.30 -6.73 5.03
N ALA A 343 -23.84 -6.74 6.25
CA ALA A 343 -25.10 -6.08 6.59
C ALA A 343 -25.05 -4.56 6.29
N ARG A 344 -23.91 -3.91 6.56
CA ARG A 344 -23.73 -2.48 6.30
C ARG A 344 -23.53 -2.16 4.81
N ASN A 345 -22.99 -3.09 4.03
CA ASN A 345 -22.61 -2.86 2.64
C ASN A 345 -23.55 -3.49 1.61
N ARG A 346 -24.54 -4.28 2.03
CA ARG A 346 -25.46 -4.99 1.13
C ARG A 346 -26.13 -4.05 0.12
N HIS A 347 -26.43 -2.81 0.51
CA HIS A 347 -27.05 -1.79 -0.32
C HIS A 347 -26.20 -1.32 -1.50
N ARG A 348 -24.87 -1.56 -1.48
CA ARG A 348 -23.93 -1.20 -2.56
C ARG A 348 -24.01 -2.15 -3.74
N PHE A 349 -24.52 -3.36 -3.50
CA PHE A 349 -24.51 -4.43 -4.47
C PHE A 349 -25.93 -4.72 -4.97
N ASP A 350 -26.07 -4.76 -6.29
CA ASP A 350 -27.28 -5.30 -6.91
C ASP A 350 -27.35 -6.82 -6.67
N ASN A 351 -26.20 -7.50 -6.91
CA ASN A 351 -26.07 -8.94 -6.70
C ASN A 351 -24.77 -9.29 -5.96
N ILE A 352 -24.88 -10.20 -4.97
CA ILE A 352 -23.77 -10.90 -4.33
C ILE A 352 -23.91 -12.37 -4.72
N MET A 353 -23.06 -12.85 -5.61
CA MET A 353 -23.11 -14.20 -6.17
C MET A 353 -22.04 -15.07 -5.51
N LEU A 354 -22.41 -15.75 -4.42
CA LEU A 354 -21.55 -16.71 -3.71
C LEU A 354 -21.65 -18.10 -4.35
N ARG A 355 -20.65 -18.96 -4.14
CA ARG A 355 -20.50 -20.28 -4.77
C ARG A 355 -20.75 -20.23 -6.28
N THR A 356 -20.26 -19.14 -6.88
CA THR A 356 -20.49 -18.82 -8.29
C THR A 356 -19.18 -18.36 -8.91
N ARG A 357 -18.92 -18.74 -10.16
CA ARG A 357 -17.73 -18.37 -10.89
C ARG A 357 -18.06 -17.72 -12.24
N SER A 358 -17.23 -16.82 -12.68
CA SER A 358 -17.23 -16.34 -14.06
C SER A 358 -16.54 -17.37 -14.93
N VAL A 359 -17.13 -17.74 -16.07
CA VAL A 359 -16.62 -18.83 -16.94
C VAL A 359 -16.31 -18.40 -18.35
N ALA A 360 -16.93 -17.34 -18.85
CA ALA A 360 -16.69 -16.78 -20.17
C ALA A 360 -16.98 -15.29 -20.19
N ALA A 361 -16.29 -14.56 -21.05
CA ALA A 361 -16.57 -13.16 -21.29
C ALA A 361 -16.29 -12.80 -22.74
N HIS A 362 -17.04 -11.84 -23.29
CA HIS A 362 -16.73 -11.17 -24.55
C HIS A 362 -16.96 -9.66 -24.40
N ALA A 363 -16.25 -8.89 -25.21
CA ALA A 363 -16.35 -7.44 -25.24
C ALA A 363 -16.84 -6.99 -26.61
N ASP A 364 -17.77 -6.03 -26.63
CA ASP A 364 -18.29 -5.37 -27.83
C ASP A 364 -18.41 -3.85 -27.58
N GLU A 365 -19.02 -3.13 -28.50
CA GLU A 365 -19.22 -1.67 -28.39
C GLU A 365 -20.12 -1.30 -27.20
N GLU A 366 -21.06 -2.16 -26.83
CA GLU A 366 -22.03 -1.89 -25.75
C GLU A 366 -21.46 -2.11 -24.35
N GLY A 367 -20.50 -3.04 -24.19
CA GLY A 367 -19.94 -3.36 -22.89
C GLY A 367 -19.10 -4.64 -22.85
N VAL A 368 -18.89 -5.16 -21.66
CA VAL A 368 -18.30 -6.47 -21.44
C VAL A 368 -19.37 -7.41 -20.87
N TRP A 369 -19.62 -8.49 -21.59
CA TRP A 369 -20.61 -9.50 -21.23
C TRP A 369 -19.92 -10.66 -20.53
N VAL A 370 -20.45 -11.08 -19.38
CA VAL A 370 -19.89 -12.16 -18.57
C VAL A 370 -20.94 -13.23 -18.31
N ARG A 371 -20.57 -14.48 -18.52
CA ARG A 371 -21.37 -15.65 -18.17
C ARG A 371 -20.85 -16.28 -16.87
N PHE A 372 -21.79 -16.74 -16.06
CA PHE A 372 -21.53 -17.30 -14.74
C PHE A 372 -22.02 -18.74 -14.66
N GLU A 373 -21.43 -19.51 -13.74
CA GLU A 373 -21.86 -20.86 -13.34
C GLU A 373 -21.77 -20.97 -11.82
N GLY A 374 -22.73 -21.64 -11.20
CA GLY A 374 -22.80 -21.88 -9.77
C GLY A 374 -24.19 -21.64 -9.20
N ASP A 375 -24.29 -21.65 -7.86
CA ASP A 375 -25.57 -21.63 -7.14
C ASP A 375 -26.40 -20.37 -7.40
N MET A 376 -25.74 -19.24 -7.59
CA MET A 376 -26.37 -17.93 -7.75
C MET A 376 -26.15 -17.33 -9.14
N ALA A 377 -25.79 -18.18 -10.12
CA ALA A 377 -25.51 -17.72 -11.47
C ALA A 377 -26.82 -17.26 -12.14
N PRO A 378 -26.84 -16.04 -12.75
CA PRO A 378 -27.96 -15.64 -13.62
C PRO A 378 -27.99 -16.53 -14.88
N ALA A 379 -29.20 -16.76 -15.41
CA ALA A 379 -29.41 -17.62 -16.59
C ALA A 379 -28.70 -17.07 -17.84
N ASP A 380 -28.70 -15.75 -18.01
CA ASP A 380 -28.12 -15.06 -19.15
C ASP A 380 -26.84 -14.33 -18.80
N ALA A 381 -25.98 -14.09 -19.81
CA ALA A 381 -24.81 -13.26 -19.68
C ALA A 381 -25.19 -11.84 -19.20
N GLN A 382 -24.40 -11.29 -18.29
CA GLN A 382 -24.60 -9.97 -17.73
C GLN A 382 -23.63 -8.96 -18.33
N ARG A 383 -24.12 -7.76 -18.64
CA ARG A 383 -23.35 -6.66 -19.24
C ARG A 383 -22.79 -5.74 -18.16
N TYR A 384 -21.52 -5.35 -18.31
CA TYR A 384 -20.82 -4.43 -17.41
C TYR A 384 -20.05 -3.36 -18.20
N ASP A 385 -19.92 -2.17 -17.62
CA ASP A 385 -19.10 -1.08 -18.16
C ASP A 385 -17.64 -1.17 -17.70
N LEU A 386 -17.39 -1.86 -16.58
CA LEU A 386 -16.07 -2.11 -16.02
C LEU A 386 -16.07 -3.45 -15.28
N ILE A 387 -15.00 -4.21 -15.43
CA ILE A 387 -14.76 -5.44 -14.67
C ILE A 387 -13.46 -5.30 -13.91
N LEU A 388 -13.50 -5.52 -12.60
CA LEU A 388 -12.33 -5.67 -11.75
C LEU A 388 -12.09 -7.16 -11.50
N GLN A 389 -10.93 -7.66 -11.92
CA GLN A 389 -10.46 -8.98 -11.50
C GLN A 389 -9.54 -8.85 -10.28
N SER A 390 -9.96 -9.43 -9.16
CA SER A 390 -9.25 -9.39 -7.86
C SER A 390 -9.17 -10.78 -7.22
N VAL A 391 -8.79 -11.78 -8.03
CA VAL A 391 -8.81 -13.21 -7.69
C VAL A 391 -7.51 -13.70 -7.04
N GLY A 392 -6.67 -12.81 -6.58
CA GLY A 392 -5.42 -13.12 -5.90
C GLY A 392 -4.18 -12.65 -6.64
N ARG A 393 -3.02 -13.01 -6.07
CA ARG A 393 -1.69 -12.61 -6.56
C ARG A 393 -0.78 -13.82 -6.65
N LYS A 394 0.17 -13.78 -7.60
CA LYS A 394 1.18 -14.82 -7.79
C LYS A 394 2.58 -14.25 -7.49
N PRO A 395 3.42 -14.92 -6.70
CA PRO A 395 4.79 -14.47 -6.40
C PRO A 395 5.68 -14.52 -7.64
N ASN A 396 6.70 -13.66 -7.67
CA ASN A 396 7.54 -13.44 -8.84
C ASN A 396 8.77 -14.36 -8.94
N GLY A 397 8.91 -15.39 -8.11
CA GLY A 397 10.11 -16.23 -8.06
C GLY A 397 10.52 -16.84 -9.41
N GLN A 398 9.54 -17.27 -10.22
CA GLN A 398 9.78 -17.85 -11.55
C GLN A 398 10.25 -16.83 -12.61
N ARG A 399 10.33 -15.53 -12.28
CA ARG A 399 10.71 -14.45 -13.22
C ARG A 399 12.14 -13.95 -13.06
N LEU A 400 12.89 -14.54 -12.13
CA LEU A 400 14.19 -14.03 -11.70
C LEU A 400 15.37 -14.87 -12.18
N ASP A 401 15.12 -16.00 -12.86
CA ASP A 401 16.13 -17.02 -13.15
C ASP A 401 16.90 -17.44 -11.88
N ALA A 402 16.18 -17.53 -10.73
CA ALA A 402 16.78 -17.73 -9.40
C ALA A 402 17.48 -19.10 -9.26
N GLU A 403 17.09 -20.07 -10.05
CA GLU A 403 17.73 -21.37 -10.16
C GLU A 403 19.18 -21.30 -10.63
N ARG A 404 19.56 -20.25 -11.41
CA ARG A 404 20.96 -20.02 -11.81
C ARG A 404 21.85 -19.63 -10.61
N ALA A 405 21.24 -19.05 -9.57
CA ALA A 405 21.91 -18.80 -8.30
C ALA A 405 21.80 -19.98 -7.32
N GLY A 406 21.20 -21.11 -7.72
CA GLY A 406 20.94 -22.26 -6.87
C GLY A 406 19.78 -22.06 -5.90
N VAL A 407 18.99 -20.98 -6.02
CA VAL A 407 17.86 -20.68 -5.14
C VAL A 407 16.67 -21.52 -5.54
N ALA A 408 16.09 -22.23 -4.57
CA ALA A 408 14.89 -23.03 -4.77
C ALA A 408 13.65 -22.15 -4.95
N VAL A 409 12.85 -22.45 -5.97
CA VAL A 409 11.58 -21.80 -6.25
C VAL A 409 10.48 -22.87 -6.33
N SER A 410 9.40 -22.70 -5.58
CA SER A 410 8.27 -23.63 -5.62
C SER A 410 7.49 -23.49 -6.94
N GLU A 411 6.65 -24.47 -7.27
CA GLU A 411 5.76 -24.43 -8.44
C GLU A 411 4.81 -23.22 -8.41
N ALA A 412 4.39 -22.79 -7.23
CA ALA A 412 3.57 -21.60 -7.03
C ALA A 412 4.37 -20.29 -7.23
N GLY A 413 5.71 -20.35 -7.28
CA GLY A 413 6.59 -19.20 -7.47
C GLY A 413 7.13 -18.60 -6.16
N PHE A 414 6.91 -19.23 -5.00
CA PHE A 414 7.50 -18.80 -3.73
C PHE A 414 8.96 -19.26 -3.62
N ILE A 415 9.76 -18.48 -2.91
CA ILE A 415 11.11 -18.81 -2.47
C ILE A 415 11.04 -19.18 -0.99
N PRO A 416 11.21 -20.47 -0.62
CA PRO A 416 11.19 -20.91 0.78
C PRO A 416 12.31 -20.29 1.58
N VAL A 417 12.01 -19.83 2.79
CA VAL A 417 12.97 -19.23 3.73
C VAL A 417 12.81 -19.82 5.12
N ASN A 418 13.87 -19.72 5.91
CA ASN A 418 13.82 -20.03 7.35
C ASN A 418 13.45 -18.78 8.18
N ALA A 419 13.37 -18.93 9.51
CA ALA A 419 13.05 -17.83 10.42
C ALA A 419 14.05 -16.64 10.38
N ARG A 420 15.20 -16.77 9.76
CA ARG A 420 16.16 -15.70 9.52
C ARG A 420 16.04 -15.10 8.12
N MET A 421 14.97 -15.44 7.39
CA MET A 421 14.73 -15.09 5.99
C MET A 421 15.79 -15.61 5.02
N ALA A 422 16.68 -16.53 5.43
CA ALA A 422 17.66 -17.14 4.57
C ALA A 422 17.01 -18.23 3.70
N THR A 423 17.36 -18.24 2.41
CA THR A 423 16.98 -19.29 1.45
C THR A 423 17.85 -20.55 1.67
N ASN A 424 17.76 -21.52 0.78
CA ASN A 424 18.67 -22.66 0.72
C ASN A 424 20.11 -22.27 0.34
N VAL A 425 20.34 -21.05 -0.17
CA VAL A 425 21.66 -20.50 -0.47
C VAL A 425 22.04 -19.54 0.66
N PRO A 426 23.11 -19.81 1.46
CA PRO A 426 23.34 -19.16 2.76
C PRO A 426 23.50 -17.64 2.73
N HIS A 427 23.94 -17.04 1.62
CA HIS A 427 24.14 -15.59 1.46
C HIS A 427 23.01 -14.91 0.68
N ILE A 428 21.93 -15.66 0.32
CA ILE A 428 20.76 -15.15 -0.37
C ILE A 428 19.54 -15.31 0.55
N TYR A 429 18.82 -14.20 0.75
CA TYR A 429 17.63 -14.07 1.56
C TYR A 429 16.42 -13.74 0.67
N ALA A 430 15.20 -14.00 1.15
CA ALA A 430 13.99 -13.56 0.45
C ALA A 430 12.95 -13.03 1.45
N VAL A 431 12.22 -11.97 1.07
CA VAL A 431 11.27 -11.27 1.96
C VAL A 431 10.00 -10.84 1.23
N GLY A 432 8.92 -10.69 1.97
CA GLY A 432 7.63 -10.21 1.48
C GLY A 432 6.82 -11.27 0.74
N ASP A 433 6.04 -10.83 -0.25
CA ASP A 433 5.09 -11.69 -0.98
C ASP A 433 5.76 -12.91 -1.62
N ILE A 434 7.02 -12.78 -2.02
CA ILE A 434 7.78 -13.84 -2.67
C ILE A 434 8.21 -14.95 -1.70
N ALA A 435 8.28 -14.64 -0.40
CA ALA A 435 8.75 -15.58 0.64
C ALA A 435 7.61 -16.43 1.24
N GLY A 436 6.33 -15.98 1.12
CA GLY A 436 5.20 -16.72 1.66
C GLY A 436 3.97 -15.87 1.95
N LEU A 437 2.90 -16.53 2.38
CA LEU A 437 1.65 -15.91 2.83
C LEU A 437 1.76 -15.45 4.31
N PRO A 438 0.93 -14.48 4.74
CA PRO A 438 0.07 -13.62 3.92
C PRO A 438 0.88 -12.58 3.14
N MET A 439 0.37 -12.13 1.97
CA MET A 439 1.00 -11.10 1.14
C MET A 439 0.64 -9.70 1.66
N LEU A 440 1.32 -9.25 2.72
CA LEU A 440 1.06 -8.01 3.43
C LEU A 440 2.32 -7.14 3.55
N ALA A 441 2.14 -5.83 3.36
CA ALA A 441 3.24 -4.87 3.34
C ALA A 441 3.99 -4.81 4.69
N HIS A 442 3.26 -4.79 5.83
CA HIS A 442 3.88 -4.74 7.16
C HIS A 442 4.65 -6.03 7.51
N LYS A 443 4.19 -7.22 7.05
CA LYS A 443 4.99 -8.45 7.12
C LYS A 443 6.30 -8.27 6.35
N ALA A 444 6.22 -7.76 5.11
CA ALA A 444 7.40 -7.57 4.26
C ALA A 444 8.42 -6.60 4.88
N VAL A 445 7.97 -5.50 5.50
CA VAL A 445 8.83 -4.54 6.22
C VAL A 445 9.57 -5.23 7.36
N HIS A 446 8.85 -5.95 8.22
CA HIS A 446 9.46 -6.67 9.34
C HIS A 446 10.46 -7.73 8.85
N GLN A 447 10.09 -8.53 7.84
CA GLN A 447 10.98 -9.51 7.22
C GLN A 447 12.22 -8.86 6.59
N GLY A 448 12.07 -7.66 5.99
CA GLY A 448 13.17 -6.88 5.45
C GLY A 448 14.22 -6.51 6.49
N HIS A 449 13.78 -6.05 7.67
CA HIS A 449 14.68 -5.77 8.81
C HIS A 449 15.37 -7.03 9.27
N VAL A 450 14.64 -8.13 9.50
CA VAL A 450 15.21 -9.41 9.93
C VAL A 450 16.25 -9.94 8.94
N ALA A 451 15.98 -9.86 7.63
CA ALA A 451 16.91 -10.30 6.60
C ALA A 451 18.21 -9.48 6.60
N ALA A 452 18.10 -8.16 6.68
CA ALA A 452 19.25 -7.25 6.74
C ALA A 452 20.11 -7.50 8.00
N GLU A 453 19.46 -7.63 9.15
CA GLU A 453 20.12 -7.92 10.44
C GLU A 453 20.78 -9.31 10.44
N ALA A 454 20.08 -10.34 9.96
CA ALA A 454 20.63 -11.68 9.83
C ALA A 454 21.82 -11.73 8.87
N ALA A 455 21.74 -10.96 7.77
CA ALA A 455 22.85 -10.82 6.83
C ALA A 455 24.04 -10.07 7.44
N ALA A 456 23.80 -9.10 8.33
CA ALA A 456 24.85 -8.43 9.10
C ALA A 456 25.43 -9.29 10.25
N GLY A 457 24.94 -10.52 10.46
CA GLY A 457 25.41 -11.45 11.49
C GLY A 457 24.69 -11.38 12.83
N MET A 458 23.62 -10.57 12.94
CA MET A 458 22.80 -10.47 14.14
C MET A 458 21.91 -11.69 14.33
N ALA A 459 21.46 -11.94 15.58
CA ALA A 459 20.60 -13.07 15.93
C ALA A 459 19.09 -12.77 15.73
N SER A 460 18.75 -12.06 14.64
CA SER A 460 17.36 -11.69 14.34
C SER A 460 16.55 -12.85 13.75
N ARG A 461 15.27 -12.93 14.13
CA ARG A 461 14.33 -13.96 13.66
C ARG A 461 12.94 -13.36 13.45
N HIS A 462 12.28 -13.84 12.42
CA HIS A 462 10.88 -13.53 12.12
C HIS A 462 9.96 -14.60 12.69
N ASP A 463 8.82 -14.16 13.22
CA ASP A 463 7.74 -15.01 13.68
C ASP A 463 6.47 -14.64 12.89
N ASP A 464 5.95 -15.59 12.11
CA ASP A 464 4.74 -15.41 11.31
C ASP A 464 3.43 -15.57 12.13
N SER A 465 3.51 -15.93 13.42
CA SER A 465 2.33 -16.26 14.23
C SER A 465 1.45 -15.05 14.56
N LEU A 466 1.95 -13.82 14.43
CA LEU A 466 1.27 -12.62 14.89
C LEU A 466 1.29 -11.49 13.85
N ILE A 467 0.71 -11.77 12.68
CA ILE A 467 0.58 -10.78 11.60
C ILE A 467 -0.87 -10.29 11.53
N PRO A 468 -1.17 -9.02 11.89
CA PRO A 468 -2.53 -8.51 11.80
C PRO A 468 -3.04 -8.47 10.36
N GLY A 469 -4.32 -8.81 10.17
CA GLY A 469 -5.05 -8.56 8.93
C GLY A 469 -5.98 -7.36 9.09
N VAL A 470 -6.11 -6.53 8.06
CA VAL A 470 -7.05 -5.40 8.02
C VAL A 470 -7.68 -5.28 6.65
N ALA A 471 -9.02 -5.21 6.64
CA ALA A 471 -9.81 -4.77 5.50
C ALA A 471 -10.22 -3.32 5.75
N TYR A 472 -9.70 -2.39 4.94
CA TYR A 472 -9.96 -0.95 5.06
C TYR A 472 -11.25 -0.53 4.34
N THR A 473 -12.24 -1.38 4.41
CA THR A 473 -13.60 -1.11 3.92
C THR A 473 -14.36 -0.18 4.88
N LEU A 474 -15.62 0.14 4.59
CA LEU A 474 -16.51 0.89 5.47
C LEU A 474 -17.69 0.00 5.91
N PRO A 475 -17.72 -0.46 7.20
CA PRO A 475 -16.70 -0.31 8.24
C PRO A 475 -15.43 -1.12 7.96
N GLU A 476 -14.34 -0.76 8.68
CA GLU A 476 -13.14 -1.58 8.72
C GLU A 476 -13.38 -2.88 9.47
N VAL A 477 -12.61 -3.92 9.10
CA VAL A 477 -12.54 -5.18 9.84
C VAL A 477 -11.07 -5.54 10.04
N ALA A 478 -10.66 -5.70 11.29
CA ALA A 478 -9.28 -6.02 11.65
C ALA A 478 -9.24 -7.25 12.57
N TRP A 479 -8.19 -8.07 12.42
CA TRP A 479 -8.02 -9.28 13.24
C TRP A 479 -6.54 -9.63 13.42
N VAL A 480 -6.23 -10.36 14.48
CA VAL A 480 -4.87 -10.81 14.80
C VAL A 480 -4.88 -12.06 15.67
N GLY A 481 -3.90 -12.93 15.50
CA GLY A 481 -3.76 -14.16 16.27
C GLY A 481 -4.81 -15.20 15.90
N LEU A 482 -5.14 -16.09 16.85
CA LEU A 482 -6.07 -17.19 16.67
C LEU A 482 -7.50 -16.69 16.42
N SER A 483 -8.15 -17.18 15.37
CA SER A 483 -9.59 -16.97 15.15
C SER A 483 -10.43 -18.05 15.87
N GLU A 484 -11.71 -17.75 16.10
CA GLU A 484 -12.65 -18.71 16.68
C GLU A 484 -12.84 -19.93 15.78
N ASP A 485 -12.87 -19.72 14.46
CA ASP A 485 -12.99 -20.80 13.49
C ASP A 485 -11.75 -21.69 13.46
N GLU A 486 -10.55 -21.13 13.66
CA GLU A 486 -9.32 -21.91 13.82
C GLU A 486 -9.28 -22.66 15.13
N ALA A 487 -9.68 -22.04 16.24
CA ALA A 487 -9.76 -22.69 17.54
C ALA A 487 -10.68 -23.92 17.47
N ARG A 488 -11.85 -23.81 16.82
CA ARG A 488 -12.78 -24.93 16.61
C ARG A 488 -12.17 -26.03 15.75
N ARG A 489 -11.49 -25.68 14.65
CA ARG A 489 -10.84 -26.68 13.78
C ARG A 489 -9.71 -27.43 14.47
N GLN A 490 -9.03 -26.79 15.42
CA GLN A 490 -7.93 -27.37 16.18
C GLN A 490 -8.38 -28.00 17.51
N ASP A 491 -9.70 -28.02 17.78
CA ASP A 491 -10.29 -28.50 19.05
C ASP A 491 -9.66 -27.87 20.29
N MET A 492 -9.34 -26.58 20.20
CA MET A 492 -8.73 -25.82 21.30
C MET A 492 -9.79 -25.36 22.29
N ALA A 493 -9.52 -25.58 23.58
CA ALA A 493 -10.36 -25.08 24.66
C ALA A 493 -10.18 -23.57 24.85
N VAL A 494 -11.11 -22.78 24.33
CA VAL A 494 -11.09 -21.32 24.38
C VAL A 494 -12.34 -20.74 25.03
N GLU A 495 -12.20 -19.53 25.54
CA GLU A 495 -13.28 -18.64 25.95
C GLU A 495 -13.31 -17.45 24.98
N VAL A 496 -14.47 -17.23 24.34
CA VAL A 496 -14.67 -16.15 23.37
C VAL A 496 -15.59 -15.09 23.97
N THR A 497 -15.13 -13.85 24.03
CA THR A 497 -15.94 -12.72 24.45
C THR A 497 -16.23 -11.79 23.29
N ARG A 498 -17.43 -11.20 23.29
CA ARG A 498 -17.89 -10.24 22.29
C ARG A 498 -18.50 -9.05 23.00
N PHE A 499 -17.89 -7.87 22.80
CA PHE A 499 -18.45 -6.63 23.29
C PHE A 499 -19.14 -5.92 22.13
N PRO A 500 -20.50 -5.85 22.14
CA PRO A 500 -21.25 -5.13 21.11
C PRO A 500 -21.06 -3.60 21.31
N TRP A 501 -20.78 -2.88 20.26
CA TRP A 501 -20.60 -1.44 20.33
C TRP A 501 -21.89 -0.66 20.59
N ALA A 502 -23.04 -1.31 20.49
CA ALA A 502 -24.31 -0.77 20.97
C ALA A 502 -24.33 -0.46 22.50
N ALA A 503 -23.35 -0.99 23.26
CA ALA A 503 -23.13 -0.66 24.68
C ALA A 503 -21.99 0.35 24.89
N SER A 504 -21.34 0.85 23.85
CA SER A 504 -20.31 1.87 23.95
C SER A 504 -20.87 3.26 23.72
N GLY A 505 -20.74 4.15 24.71
CA GLY A 505 -21.18 5.55 24.60
C GLY A 505 -20.53 6.28 23.42
N ARG A 506 -19.23 6.01 23.14
CA ARG A 506 -18.52 6.61 22.01
C ARG A 506 -19.04 6.09 20.68
N ALA A 507 -19.28 4.80 20.58
CA ALA A 507 -19.80 4.21 19.35
C ALA A 507 -21.20 4.75 19.02
N ILE A 508 -22.08 4.86 20.02
CA ILE A 508 -23.42 5.46 19.87
C ILE A 508 -23.31 6.92 19.41
N ALA A 509 -22.44 7.71 20.06
CA ALA A 509 -22.23 9.12 19.69
C ALA A 509 -21.71 9.30 18.25
N ASN A 510 -21.01 8.31 17.72
CA ASN A 510 -20.47 8.29 16.36
C ASN A 510 -21.40 7.62 15.33
N GLY A 511 -22.57 7.07 15.72
CA GLY A 511 -23.43 6.27 14.85
C GLY A 511 -22.81 4.94 14.43
N ALA A 512 -21.94 4.37 15.27
CA ALA A 512 -21.17 3.15 15.03
C ALA A 512 -21.58 1.98 15.94
N GLU A 513 -22.78 2.00 16.49
CA GLU A 513 -23.36 0.97 17.40
C GLU A 513 -23.43 -0.43 16.80
N TYR A 514 -23.32 -0.53 15.48
CA TYR A 514 -23.27 -1.82 14.75
C TYR A 514 -21.95 -2.57 14.94
N GLY A 515 -20.91 -1.90 15.45
CA GLY A 515 -19.56 -2.46 15.62
C GLY A 515 -19.47 -3.53 16.71
N MET A 516 -18.35 -4.23 16.72
CA MET A 516 -18.06 -5.28 17.70
C MET A 516 -16.56 -5.40 17.94
N THR A 517 -16.19 -5.64 19.20
CA THR A 517 -14.85 -6.11 19.60
C THR A 517 -14.95 -7.53 20.13
N LYS A 518 -14.11 -8.43 19.59
CA LYS A 518 -14.08 -9.85 19.91
C LYS A 518 -12.69 -10.23 20.41
N LEU A 519 -12.63 -10.95 21.55
CA LEU A 519 -11.38 -11.46 22.10
C LEU A 519 -11.50 -12.97 22.34
N ILE A 520 -10.39 -13.69 22.19
CA ILE A 520 -10.30 -15.15 22.31
C ILE A 520 -9.21 -15.49 23.32
N PHE A 521 -9.61 -16.07 24.43
CA PHE A 521 -8.72 -16.42 25.55
C PHE A 521 -8.54 -17.94 25.64
N GLU A 522 -7.35 -18.36 26.06
CA GLU A 522 -7.08 -19.73 26.47
C GLU A 522 -7.84 -20.07 27.74
N ARG A 523 -8.62 -21.16 27.73
CA ARG A 523 -9.50 -21.49 28.86
C ARG A 523 -8.73 -21.89 30.13
N ALA A 524 -7.60 -22.59 29.97
CA ALA A 524 -6.81 -23.07 31.11
C ALA A 524 -5.92 -21.98 31.75
N GLY A 525 -5.27 -21.13 30.92
CA GLY A 525 -4.32 -20.12 31.37
C GLY A 525 -4.84 -18.69 31.35
N GLY A 526 -6.03 -18.46 30.80
CA GLY A 526 -6.62 -17.10 30.67
C GLY A 526 -5.90 -16.18 29.71
N ARG A 527 -4.85 -16.64 29.02
CA ARG A 527 -4.02 -15.85 28.12
C ARG A 527 -4.78 -15.50 26.84
N LEU A 528 -4.65 -14.25 26.39
CA LEU A 528 -5.19 -13.82 25.10
C LEU A 528 -4.46 -14.52 23.95
N LEU A 529 -5.20 -15.15 23.04
CA LEU A 529 -4.69 -15.88 21.89
C LEU A 529 -4.94 -15.15 20.57
N GLY A 530 -5.97 -14.31 20.53
CA GLY A 530 -6.33 -13.55 19.36
C GLY A 530 -7.51 -12.64 19.60
N GLY A 531 -7.84 -11.84 18.60
CA GLY A 531 -9.01 -10.98 18.64
C GLY A 531 -9.24 -10.24 17.34
N ALA A 532 -10.40 -9.61 17.27
CA ALA A 532 -10.84 -8.93 16.07
C ALA A 532 -11.80 -7.80 16.38
N ILE A 533 -11.86 -6.83 15.48
CA ILE A 533 -12.71 -5.64 15.59
C ILE A 533 -13.40 -5.41 14.25
N ALA A 534 -14.70 -5.14 14.28
CA ALA A 534 -15.44 -4.60 13.13
C ALA A 534 -16.04 -3.25 13.52
N GLY A 535 -15.62 -2.19 12.85
CA GLY A 535 -16.08 -0.82 13.12
C GLY A 535 -15.09 0.23 12.63
N PRO A 536 -15.45 1.53 12.71
CA PRO A 536 -14.53 2.62 12.38
C PRO A 536 -13.24 2.55 13.20
N GLY A 537 -12.08 2.72 12.54
CA GLY A 537 -10.77 2.72 13.20
C GLY A 537 -10.31 1.35 13.70
N ALA A 538 -10.91 0.25 13.25
CA ALA A 538 -10.51 -1.11 13.66
C ALA A 538 -9.04 -1.39 13.32
N GLY A 539 -8.56 -0.88 12.18
CA GLY A 539 -7.15 -0.99 11.75
C GLY A 539 -6.18 -0.29 12.70
N ASP A 540 -6.57 0.85 13.27
CA ASP A 540 -5.74 1.60 14.21
C ASP A 540 -5.76 0.97 15.62
N MET A 541 -6.86 0.29 15.99
CA MET A 541 -7.04 -0.32 17.31
C MET A 541 -6.43 -1.73 17.43
N ILE A 542 -6.28 -2.47 16.33
CA ILE A 542 -5.85 -3.88 16.37
C ILE A 542 -4.43 -4.05 16.94
N GLY A 543 -3.62 -3.00 16.91
CA GLY A 543 -2.26 -2.99 17.45
C GLY A 543 -2.20 -3.27 18.96
N GLU A 544 -3.20 -2.82 19.74
CA GLU A 544 -3.31 -3.11 21.17
C GLU A 544 -3.53 -4.62 21.40
N ILE A 545 -4.45 -5.22 20.65
CA ILE A 545 -4.72 -6.66 20.74
C ILE A 545 -3.46 -7.46 20.33
N ALA A 546 -2.77 -7.05 19.26
CA ALA A 546 -1.53 -7.68 18.83
C ALA A 546 -0.44 -7.63 19.92
N LEU A 547 -0.29 -6.47 20.58
CA LEU A 547 0.64 -6.31 21.70
C LEU A 547 0.25 -7.24 22.87
N ALA A 548 -1.02 -7.26 23.25
CA ALA A 548 -1.50 -8.09 24.36
C ALA A 548 -1.28 -9.60 24.08
N VAL A 549 -1.54 -10.07 22.87
CA VAL A 549 -1.25 -11.45 22.45
C VAL A 549 0.26 -11.73 22.53
N SER A 550 1.10 -10.83 21.98
CA SER A 550 2.55 -11.02 21.96
C SER A 550 3.17 -11.07 23.36
N ARG A 551 2.54 -10.42 24.33
CA ARG A 551 2.97 -10.38 25.73
C ARG A 551 2.32 -11.45 26.61
N GLY A 552 1.41 -12.24 26.04
CA GLY A 552 0.67 -13.27 26.80
C GLY A 552 -0.20 -12.69 27.90
N CYS A 553 -0.74 -11.46 27.69
CA CYS A 553 -1.63 -10.83 28.65
C CYS A 553 -2.89 -11.67 28.87
N ASP A 554 -3.41 -11.66 30.08
CA ASP A 554 -4.70 -12.25 30.45
C ASP A 554 -5.83 -11.21 30.48
N ALA A 555 -7.04 -11.67 30.74
CA ALA A 555 -8.22 -10.82 30.78
C ALA A 555 -8.16 -9.74 31.89
N ALA A 556 -7.48 -10.04 33.02
CA ALA A 556 -7.32 -9.09 34.12
C ALA A 556 -6.33 -7.99 33.75
N ALA A 557 -5.20 -8.35 33.13
CA ALA A 557 -4.20 -7.39 32.69
C ALA A 557 -4.78 -6.36 31.71
N ILE A 558 -5.67 -6.78 30.79
CA ILE A 558 -6.28 -5.91 29.79
C ILE A 558 -7.51 -5.17 30.34
N GLY A 559 -8.42 -5.89 31.02
CA GLY A 559 -9.73 -5.36 31.38
C GLY A 559 -9.80 -4.67 32.75
N ARG A 560 -8.81 -4.86 33.63
CA ARG A 560 -8.79 -4.31 35.00
C ARG A 560 -7.57 -3.44 35.26
N ASP A 561 -6.39 -3.86 34.85
CA ASP A 561 -5.14 -3.23 35.24
C ASP A 561 -4.77 -2.06 34.31
N ILE A 562 -5.31 -2.03 33.07
CA ILE A 562 -5.17 -0.91 32.13
C ILE A 562 -6.38 0.03 32.24
N HIS A 563 -6.10 1.34 32.37
CA HIS A 563 -7.14 2.37 32.33
C HIS A 563 -7.30 2.88 30.91
N HIS A 564 -8.34 2.45 30.23
CA HIS A 564 -8.68 2.98 28.90
C HIS A 564 -9.33 4.36 29.04
N PRO A 565 -8.98 5.34 28.19
CA PRO A 565 -9.62 6.64 28.22
C PRO A 565 -11.10 6.54 27.83
N HIS A 566 -11.97 7.28 28.57
CA HIS A 566 -13.42 7.31 28.36
C HIS A 566 -13.87 8.71 27.94
N PRO A 567 -14.79 8.85 26.93
CA PRO A 567 -15.30 7.79 26.06
C PRO A 567 -14.44 7.64 24.79
N THR A 568 -14.05 6.42 24.46
CA THR A 568 -13.30 6.10 23.23
C THR A 568 -13.78 4.78 22.60
N LEU A 569 -13.43 4.54 21.34
CA LEU A 569 -13.64 3.22 20.73
C LEU A 569 -12.64 2.18 21.29
N GLY A 570 -11.42 2.62 21.65
CA GLY A 570 -10.37 1.75 22.21
C GLY A 570 -10.78 1.09 23.52
N GLU A 571 -11.58 1.74 24.38
CA GLU A 571 -12.07 1.13 25.62
C GLU A 571 -12.88 -0.14 25.41
N THR A 572 -13.41 -0.38 24.20
CA THR A 572 -14.14 -1.62 23.88
C THR A 572 -13.26 -2.87 23.95
N VAL A 573 -11.93 -2.73 23.83
CA VAL A 573 -10.96 -3.82 24.05
C VAL A 573 -10.91 -4.20 25.53
N GLY A 574 -10.77 -3.21 26.41
CA GLY A 574 -10.83 -3.41 27.85
C GLY A 574 -12.17 -3.96 28.33
N LEU A 575 -13.28 -3.46 27.78
CA LEU A 575 -14.62 -3.95 28.12
C LEU A 575 -14.84 -5.39 27.65
N ALA A 576 -14.33 -5.78 26.46
CA ALA A 576 -14.36 -7.16 26.00
C ALA A 576 -13.52 -8.09 26.89
N ALA A 577 -12.37 -7.63 27.39
CA ALA A 577 -11.54 -8.37 28.34
C ALA A 577 -12.21 -8.45 29.72
N SER A 578 -12.87 -7.39 30.18
CA SER A 578 -13.64 -7.37 31.43
C SER A 578 -14.80 -8.37 31.44
N LEU A 579 -15.36 -8.72 30.26
CA LEU A 579 -16.35 -9.80 30.14
C LEU A 579 -15.74 -11.16 30.51
N ALA A 580 -14.55 -11.49 30.01
CA ALA A 580 -13.84 -12.72 30.35
C ALA A 580 -13.44 -12.75 31.83
N HIS A 581 -13.00 -11.61 32.38
CA HIS A 581 -12.66 -11.47 33.79
C HIS A 581 -13.91 -11.51 34.73
N GLY A 582 -15.12 -11.26 34.18
CA GLY A 582 -16.37 -11.23 34.98
C GLY A 582 -16.65 -9.90 35.67
N SER A 583 -15.87 -8.84 35.40
CA SER A 583 -15.98 -7.50 36.02
C SER A 583 -16.72 -6.46 35.17
N CYS A 584 -17.10 -6.78 33.95
CA CYS A 584 -17.80 -5.84 33.06
C CYS A 584 -19.14 -5.40 33.67
N THR A 585 -19.38 -4.08 33.77
CA THR A 585 -20.64 -3.47 34.27
C THR A 585 -21.52 -2.91 33.15
N ASP A 586 -20.99 -2.76 31.96
CA ASP A 586 -21.59 -2.04 30.84
C ASP A 586 -22.58 -2.90 30.02
N LEU A 587 -22.72 -4.17 30.37
CA LEU A 587 -23.72 -5.08 29.80
C LEU A 587 -24.68 -5.62 30.86
N PRO A 588 -25.98 -5.81 30.50
CA PRO A 588 -26.94 -6.51 31.37
C PRO A 588 -26.47 -7.93 31.73
N PRO A 589 -26.80 -8.44 32.91
CA PRO A 589 -26.38 -9.77 33.37
C PRO A 589 -26.70 -10.92 32.39
N GLN A 590 -27.81 -10.84 31.65
CA GLN A 590 -28.22 -11.84 30.66
C GLN A 590 -27.27 -11.88 29.45
N LEU A 591 -26.64 -10.76 29.08
CA LEU A 591 -25.68 -10.71 27.98
C LEU A 591 -24.27 -11.12 28.42
N LYS A 592 -23.96 -11.03 29.72
CA LYS A 592 -22.69 -11.50 30.28
C LYS A 592 -22.49 -13.03 30.15
N SER A 593 -23.58 -13.80 30.11
CA SER A 593 -23.54 -15.26 29.95
C SER A 593 -23.24 -15.72 28.51
N GLN A 594 -23.05 -14.81 27.57
CA GLN A 594 -22.74 -15.10 26.16
C GLN A 594 -21.23 -15.31 25.90
N SER A 595 -20.38 -15.38 26.96
CA SER A 595 -19.05 -15.97 26.78
C SER A 595 -19.23 -17.45 26.37
N LEU A 596 -19.00 -17.71 25.08
CA LEU A 596 -19.11 -19.08 24.56
C LEU A 596 -17.83 -19.83 24.95
N ARG A 597 -17.99 -20.99 25.61
CA ARG A 597 -16.90 -21.87 25.99
C ARG A 597 -16.91 -23.09 25.07
N TYR A 598 -15.80 -23.30 24.36
CA TYR A 598 -15.60 -24.43 23.47
C TYR A 598 -14.52 -25.37 24.04
N GLY A 599 -14.64 -26.66 23.75
CA GLY A 599 -13.74 -27.71 24.23
C GLY A 599 -14.06 -28.15 25.66
N ALA A 600 -13.88 -29.46 25.93
CA ALA A 600 -14.10 -30.07 27.23
C ALA A 600 -12.91 -29.79 28.18
#